data_8ce3aa2622d23928749182119a3da5ec
#
_entry.id   8ce3aa2622d23928749182119a3da5ec
#
_cell.length_a   1.000
_cell.length_b   1.000
_cell.length_c   1.000
_cell.angle_alpha   90.00
_cell.angle_beta   90.00
_cell.angle_gamma   90.00
#
_symmetry.space_group_name_H-M   'P 1'
#
loop_
_entity.id
_entity.type
_entity.pdbx_description
1 polymer ?
#
loop_
_entity_poly.entity_id
_entity_poly.type
_entity_poly.pdbx_seq_one_letter_code
_entity_poly.pdbx_strand_id
1 'polypeptide(L)'
;MSITLLDQNTINKIAAGEVVERPSSVVKELVENAIDAGATAITVEIKEGGISFIRVTDNGSGINKDEIEIAFKRHATSKIKSIEDLMAVSSLGFRGEALASIAAVSQVELITKTADSLSGVRYTIDGGVPGEVAEIGAPEGTTFIVRNLFYNTPVRRKFLKTATTEGGYIGSLVEYLALSHPDISFRFISNNQNKLHTSGNMNLKDIIYNVYGRDITNNLYEISGKSQDIEASGFIGKPMVVRGNRTYENYYINGRYIKSSIITKAIELSLIHISEPTRQEAI
;
A
#
# COMPACT_ATOMS: atom_id res chain seq x y z
N MET A 1 6.16 20.31 -37.88
CA MET A 1 5.26 20.15 -36.72
C MET A 1 5.47 21.37 -35.83
N SER A 2 4.41 22.07 -35.41
CA SER A 2 4.52 23.18 -34.46
C SER A 2 4.47 22.65 -33.03
N ILE A 3 5.31 23.20 -32.15
CA ILE A 3 5.28 22.92 -30.71
C ILE A 3 4.11 23.73 -30.12
N THR A 4 3.22 23.08 -29.38
CA THR A 4 2.08 23.70 -28.70
C THR A 4 2.11 23.39 -27.21
N LEU A 5 1.66 24.34 -26.39
CA LEU A 5 1.46 24.11 -24.95
C LEU A 5 0.22 23.24 -24.77
N LEU A 6 0.34 22.17 -23.98
CA LEU A 6 -0.78 21.29 -23.65
C LEU A 6 -1.71 21.97 -22.61
N ASP A 7 -3.00 21.64 -22.66
CA ASP A 7 -3.94 22.03 -21.62
C ASP A 7 -3.66 21.28 -20.31
N GLN A 8 -4.09 21.86 -19.18
CA GLN A 8 -3.79 21.33 -17.83
C GLN A 8 -4.35 19.92 -17.61
N ASN A 9 -5.51 19.58 -18.19
CA ASN A 9 -6.11 18.26 -18.06
C ASN A 9 -5.25 17.20 -18.77
N THR A 10 -4.77 17.51 -19.96
CA THR A 10 -3.84 16.64 -20.71
C THR A 10 -2.53 16.47 -19.93
N ILE A 11 -1.95 17.55 -19.39
CA ILE A 11 -0.74 17.48 -18.54
C ILE A 11 -0.98 16.58 -17.34
N ASN A 12 -2.12 16.74 -16.64
CA ASN A 12 -2.46 15.93 -15.48
C ASN A 12 -2.60 14.44 -15.82
N LYS A 13 -3.22 14.12 -16.95
CA LYS A 13 -3.34 12.72 -17.42
C LYS A 13 -2.00 12.11 -17.81
N ILE A 14 -1.09 12.86 -18.41
CA ILE A 14 0.27 12.38 -18.74
C ILE A 14 1.02 12.08 -17.44
N ALA A 15 1.09 13.03 -16.53
CA ALA A 15 1.82 12.88 -15.29
C ALA A 15 1.19 11.84 -14.33
N ALA A 16 -0.14 11.67 -14.37
CA ALA A 16 -0.78 10.56 -13.64
C ALA A 16 -0.22 9.18 -14.05
N GLY A 17 0.39 9.06 -15.23
CA GLY A 17 1.00 7.81 -15.68
C GLY A 17 2.30 7.44 -14.97
N GLU A 18 2.96 8.39 -14.39
CA GLU A 18 4.18 8.15 -13.62
C GLU A 18 3.86 7.66 -12.19
N VAL A 19 2.67 7.98 -11.68
CA VAL A 19 2.23 7.63 -10.33
C VAL A 19 1.28 6.43 -10.35
N VAL A 20 0.32 6.41 -11.28
CA VAL A 20 -0.72 5.39 -11.39
C VAL A 20 -0.54 4.58 -12.66
N GLU A 21 0.25 3.51 -12.57
CA GLU A 21 0.48 2.58 -13.68
C GLU A 21 -0.60 1.48 -13.76
N ARG A 22 -1.13 1.06 -12.61
CA ARG A 22 -2.07 -0.06 -12.47
C ARG A 22 -2.93 0.04 -11.20
N PRO A 23 -3.97 -0.82 -11.05
CA PRO A 23 -4.83 -0.80 -9.87
C PRO A 23 -4.08 -0.95 -8.54
N SER A 24 -3.03 -1.77 -8.47
CA SER A 24 -2.23 -1.92 -7.25
C SER A 24 -1.48 -0.64 -6.85
N SER A 25 -1.13 0.23 -7.80
CA SER A 25 -0.55 1.55 -7.47
C SER A 25 -1.56 2.42 -6.74
N VAL A 26 -2.83 2.41 -7.16
CA VAL A 26 -3.92 3.14 -6.47
C VAL A 26 -4.10 2.63 -5.04
N VAL A 27 -4.22 1.30 -4.88
CA VAL A 27 -4.38 0.68 -3.55
C VAL A 27 -3.20 1.00 -2.66
N LYS A 28 -1.97 0.93 -3.18
CA LYS A 28 -0.75 1.26 -2.43
C LYS A 28 -0.82 2.67 -1.85
N GLU A 29 -1.05 3.67 -2.68
CA GLU A 29 -1.09 5.07 -2.26
C GLU A 29 -2.21 5.34 -1.24
N LEU A 30 -3.41 4.77 -1.45
CA LEU A 30 -4.53 4.97 -0.53
C LEU A 30 -4.30 4.28 0.82
N VAL A 31 -3.74 3.07 0.84
CA VAL A 31 -3.42 2.36 2.08
C VAL A 31 -2.26 3.02 2.82
N GLU A 32 -1.22 3.47 2.14
CA GLU A 32 -0.12 4.22 2.77
C GLU A 32 -0.62 5.54 3.37
N ASN A 33 -1.58 6.22 2.73
CA ASN A 33 -2.21 7.41 3.31
C ASN A 33 -3.04 7.07 4.56
N ALA A 34 -3.74 5.94 4.59
CA ALA A 34 -4.48 5.48 5.77
C ALA A 34 -3.53 5.14 6.94
N ILE A 35 -2.39 4.49 6.66
CA ILE A 35 -1.34 4.22 7.67
C ILE A 35 -0.78 5.54 8.23
N ASP A 36 -0.42 6.46 7.35
CA ASP A 36 0.09 7.79 7.74
C ASP A 36 -0.94 8.63 8.52
N ALA A 37 -2.25 8.38 8.32
CA ALA A 37 -3.34 8.98 9.09
C ALA A 37 -3.57 8.31 10.46
N GLY A 38 -2.72 7.35 10.85
CA GLY A 38 -2.80 6.64 12.13
C GLY A 38 -3.94 5.63 12.21
N ALA A 39 -4.37 5.07 11.09
CA ALA A 39 -5.40 4.05 11.09
C ALA A 39 -4.97 2.77 11.81
N THR A 40 -5.85 2.20 12.60
CA THR A 40 -5.68 0.89 13.25
C THR A 40 -6.46 -0.23 12.56
N ALA A 41 -7.33 0.14 11.63
CA ALA A 41 -8.11 -0.80 10.83
C ALA A 41 -8.25 -0.27 9.40
N ILE A 42 -7.89 -1.10 8.41
CA ILE A 42 -7.96 -0.76 6.99
C ILE A 42 -8.66 -1.88 6.23
N THR A 43 -9.71 -1.53 5.48
CA THR A 43 -10.40 -2.45 4.59
C THR A 43 -10.17 -2.07 3.14
N VAL A 44 -9.68 -3.00 2.35
CA VAL A 44 -9.51 -2.87 0.89
C VAL A 44 -10.52 -3.80 0.21
N GLU A 45 -11.37 -3.24 -0.64
CA GLU A 45 -12.31 -4.01 -1.46
C GLU A 45 -12.11 -3.68 -2.93
N ILE A 46 -12.09 -4.73 -3.76
CA ILE A 46 -11.94 -4.58 -5.21
C ILE A 46 -12.94 -5.43 -5.99
N LYS A 47 -13.29 -4.97 -7.19
CA LYS A 47 -13.98 -5.77 -8.20
C LYS A 47 -13.23 -5.72 -9.52
N GLU A 48 -13.27 -6.82 -10.27
CA GLU A 48 -12.59 -6.94 -11.59
C GLU A 48 -11.10 -6.52 -11.51
N GLY A 49 -10.38 -7.04 -10.50
CA GLY A 49 -8.96 -6.72 -10.33
C GLY A 49 -8.66 -5.27 -9.97
N GLY A 50 -9.65 -4.51 -9.48
CA GLY A 50 -9.53 -3.09 -9.17
C GLY A 50 -9.72 -2.16 -10.39
N ILE A 51 -10.09 -2.71 -11.54
CA ILE A 51 -10.31 -1.90 -12.77
C ILE A 51 -11.66 -1.19 -12.70
N SER A 52 -12.72 -1.89 -12.32
CA SER A 52 -14.06 -1.31 -12.20
C SER A 52 -14.31 -0.65 -10.85
N PHE A 53 -13.72 -1.18 -9.78
CA PHE A 53 -13.99 -0.72 -8.43
C PHE A 53 -12.82 -1.00 -7.49
N ILE A 54 -12.42 0.02 -6.73
CA ILE A 54 -11.53 -0.05 -5.58
C ILE A 54 -12.21 0.76 -4.46
N ARG A 55 -12.29 0.21 -3.26
CA ARG A 55 -12.67 0.92 -2.03
C ARG A 55 -11.61 0.68 -0.97
N VAL A 56 -11.09 1.76 -0.41
CA VAL A 56 -10.21 1.72 0.75
C VAL A 56 -10.89 2.50 1.86
N THR A 57 -11.16 1.84 2.97
CA THR A 57 -11.79 2.42 4.17
C THR A 57 -10.85 2.26 5.34
N ASP A 58 -10.63 3.33 6.08
CA ASP A 58 -9.81 3.38 7.28
C ASP A 58 -10.56 4.08 8.43
N ASN A 59 -10.05 3.93 9.63
CA ASN A 59 -10.48 4.61 10.85
C ASN A 59 -9.44 5.61 11.38
N GLY A 60 -8.65 6.19 10.48
CA GLY A 60 -7.64 7.19 10.82
C GLY A 60 -8.22 8.57 11.16
N SER A 61 -7.38 9.59 11.17
CA SER A 61 -7.75 10.95 11.59
C SER A 61 -8.80 11.66 10.74
N GLY A 62 -9.09 11.14 9.54
CA GLY A 62 -9.94 11.82 8.57
C GLY A 62 -9.26 13.02 7.90
N ILE A 63 -10.03 13.74 7.05
CA ILE A 63 -9.59 14.95 6.35
C ILE A 63 -10.58 16.07 6.68
N ASN A 64 -10.06 17.23 7.08
CA ASN A 64 -10.90 18.41 7.35
C ASN A 64 -11.62 18.90 6.08
N LYS A 65 -12.87 19.36 6.24
CA LYS A 65 -13.70 19.83 5.13
C LYS A 65 -12.98 20.85 4.25
N ASP A 66 -12.28 21.80 4.86
CA ASP A 66 -11.59 22.89 4.15
C ASP A 66 -10.33 22.41 3.43
N GLU A 67 -9.81 21.23 3.75
CA GLU A 67 -8.61 20.65 3.15
C GLU A 67 -8.93 19.67 2.01
N ILE A 68 -10.20 19.26 1.85
CA ILE A 68 -10.58 18.22 0.87
C ILE A 68 -10.20 18.61 -0.54
N GLU A 69 -10.58 19.81 -1.00
CA GLU A 69 -10.26 20.27 -2.34
C GLU A 69 -8.75 20.45 -2.57
N ILE A 70 -8.03 20.87 -1.51
CA ILE A 70 -6.58 21.05 -1.55
C ILE A 70 -5.89 19.70 -1.67
N ALA A 71 -6.38 18.65 -0.98
CA ALA A 71 -5.82 17.31 -1.03
C ALA A 71 -5.78 16.70 -2.45
N PHE A 72 -6.67 17.14 -3.34
CA PHE A 72 -6.68 16.74 -4.75
C PHE A 72 -5.87 17.67 -5.69
N LYS A 73 -5.22 18.70 -5.15
CA LYS A 73 -4.28 19.52 -5.93
C LYS A 73 -2.91 18.87 -6.00
N ARG A 74 -2.21 19.07 -7.10
CA ARG A 74 -0.82 18.60 -7.23
C ARG A 74 0.09 19.35 -6.26
N HIS A 75 1.08 18.62 -5.75
CA HIS A 75 2.06 19.14 -4.78
C HIS A 75 1.43 19.57 -3.44
N ALA A 76 0.19 19.15 -3.15
CA ALA A 76 -0.44 19.36 -1.85
C ALA A 76 -0.10 18.18 -0.92
N THR A 77 0.61 18.47 0.16
CA THR A 77 1.00 17.47 1.16
C THR A 77 1.02 18.09 2.55
N SER A 78 0.55 17.34 3.54
CA SER A 78 0.68 17.69 4.96
C SER A 78 1.96 17.16 5.59
N LYS A 79 2.76 16.36 4.86
CA LYS A 79 3.82 15.50 5.40
C LYS A 79 5.20 16.13 5.35
N ILE A 80 5.44 17.09 4.46
CA ILE A 80 6.68 17.85 4.34
C ILE A 80 6.37 19.33 4.15
N LYS A 81 7.14 20.19 4.80
CA LYS A 81 7.02 21.66 4.67
C LYS A 81 8.32 22.30 4.19
N SER A 82 9.45 21.60 4.34
CA SER A 82 10.77 22.11 4.02
C SER A 82 11.66 21.05 3.38
N ILE A 83 12.83 21.48 2.86
CA ILE A 83 13.84 20.55 2.29
C ILE A 83 14.45 19.70 3.40
N GLU A 84 14.58 20.23 4.61
CA GLU A 84 15.10 19.53 5.77
C GLU A 84 14.19 18.33 6.15
N ASP A 85 12.87 18.52 6.06
CA ASP A 85 11.89 17.44 6.29
C ASP A 85 12.10 16.28 5.30
N LEU A 86 12.56 16.57 4.09
CA LEU A 86 12.80 15.55 3.06
C LEU A 86 13.93 14.58 3.45
N MET A 87 14.89 15.01 4.27
CA MET A 87 15.98 14.15 4.77
C MET A 87 15.56 13.28 5.95
N ALA A 88 14.46 13.63 6.63
CA ALA A 88 13.96 12.95 7.82
C ALA A 88 12.57 12.30 7.61
N VAL A 89 12.17 12.06 6.34
CA VAL A 89 10.84 11.51 6.01
C VAL A 89 10.62 10.15 6.64
N SER A 90 9.75 10.09 7.63
CA SER A 90 9.24 8.87 8.25
C SER A 90 7.93 8.38 7.63
N SER A 91 7.16 9.26 6.96
CA SER A 91 5.89 8.92 6.32
C SER A 91 6.09 8.05 5.08
N LEU A 92 5.14 7.16 4.79
CA LEU A 92 5.20 6.27 3.62
C LEU A 92 5.02 7.03 2.30
N GLY A 93 4.16 8.07 2.26
CA GLY A 93 3.95 8.94 1.11
C GLY A 93 4.28 10.41 1.43
N PHE A 94 4.92 11.15 0.52
CA PHE A 94 5.30 12.55 0.76
C PHE A 94 5.17 13.47 -0.48
N ARG A 95 4.93 12.92 -1.68
CA ARG A 95 5.02 13.70 -2.94
C ARG A 95 3.83 14.61 -3.21
N GLY A 96 2.68 14.41 -2.54
CA GLY A 96 1.48 15.24 -2.75
C GLY A 96 0.88 15.15 -4.16
N GLU A 97 1.07 14.02 -4.86
CA GLU A 97 0.60 13.84 -6.25
C GLU A 97 -0.36 12.68 -6.44
N ALA A 98 -0.46 11.78 -5.45
CA ALA A 98 -1.19 10.54 -5.59
C ALA A 98 -2.70 10.77 -5.83
N LEU A 99 -3.37 11.53 -4.96
CA LEU A 99 -4.81 11.78 -5.06
C LEU A 99 -5.17 12.53 -6.34
N ALA A 100 -4.40 13.55 -6.72
CA ALA A 100 -4.57 14.28 -7.97
C ALA A 100 -4.41 13.37 -9.19
N SER A 101 -3.44 12.46 -9.16
CA SER A 101 -3.16 11.50 -10.23
C SER A 101 -4.26 10.45 -10.36
N ILE A 102 -4.76 9.91 -9.24
CA ILE A 102 -5.87 8.95 -9.21
C ILE A 102 -7.13 9.61 -9.77
N ALA A 103 -7.46 10.81 -9.29
CA ALA A 103 -8.63 11.55 -9.74
C ALA A 103 -8.61 11.90 -11.23
N ALA A 104 -7.44 12.21 -11.79
CA ALA A 104 -7.30 12.53 -13.21
C ALA A 104 -7.65 11.38 -14.17
N VAL A 105 -7.53 10.12 -13.70
CA VAL A 105 -7.71 8.92 -14.54
C VAL A 105 -8.85 7.99 -14.10
N SER A 106 -9.67 8.44 -13.15
CA SER A 106 -10.78 7.66 -12.59
C SER A 106 -11.92 8.54 -12.10
N GLN A 107 -12.99 7.92 -11.63
CA GLN A 107 -14.09 8.54 -10.91
C GLN A 107 -13.90 8.27 -9.43
N VAL A 108 -13.65 9.32 -8.64
CA VAL A 108 -13.36 9.21 -7.21
C VAL A 108 -14.51 9.77 -6.39
N GLU A 109 -14.86 9.04 -5.35
CA GLU A 109 -15.74 9.48 -4.28
C GLU A 109 -14.97 9.36 -2.97
N LEU A 110 -14.86 10.46 -2.25
CA LEU A 110 -14.28 10.55 -0.92
C LEU A 110 -15.40 10.74 0.09
N ILE A 111 -15.37 9.95 1.16
CA ILE A 111 -16.20 10.13 2.35
C ILE A 111 -15.24 10.22 3.52
N THR A 112 -15.30 11.29 4.29
CA THR A 112 -14.38 11.48 5.41
C THR A 112 -15.03 12.23 6.56
N LYS A 113 -14.54 11.95 7.78
CA LYS A 113 -14.95 12.65 8.99
C LYS A 113 -13.77 12.68 9.98
N THR A 114 -13.49 13.84 10.55
CA THR A 114 -12.54 14.00 11.66
C THR A 114 -13.25 13.82 13.01
N ALA A 115 -12.50 13.51 14.06
CA ALA A 115 -13.04 13.33 15.42
C ALA A 115 -13.80 14.57 15.92
N ASP A 116 -13.32 15.77 15.58
CA ASP A 116 -13.89 17.05 16.05
C ASP A 116 -15.13 17.50 15.24
N SER A 117 -15.45 16.80 14.13
CA SER A 117 -16.57 17.16 13.25
C SER A 117 -17.85 16.45 13.69
N LEU A 118 -19.00 17.16 13.64
CA LEU A 118 -20.32 16.58 13.91
C LEU A 118 -20.80 15.71 12.75
N SER A 119 -20.60 16.15 11.52
CA SER A 119 -20.97 15.48 10.28
C SER A 119 -19.75 15.10 9.47
N GLY A 120 -19.86 14.05 8.65
CA GLY A 120 -18.89 13.74 7.61
C GLY A 120 -19.14 14.53 6.35
N VAL A 121 -18.20 14.47 5.43
CA VAL A 121 -18.27 15.11 4.11
C VAL A 121 -18.11 14.05 3.03
N ARG A 122 -18.97 14.13 2.02
CA ARG A 122 -18.85 13.40 0.76
C ARG A 122 -18.40 14.36 -0.33
N TYR A 123 -17.35 13.99 -1.04
CA TYR A 123 -16.83 14.77 -2.17
C TYR A 123 -16.65 13.86 -3.39
N THR A 124 -17.02 14.36 -4.57
CA THR A 124 -16.83 13.61 -5.81
C THR A 124 -15.94 14.37 -6.78
N ILE A 125 -15.17 13.63 -7.57
CA ILE A 125 -14.32 14.19 -8.63
C ILE A 125 -14.26 13.18 -9.79
N ASP A 126 -14.50 13.65 -11.02
CA ASP A 126 -14.54 12.81 -12.21
C ASP A 126 -13.51 13.28 -13.24
N GLY A 127 -12.51 12.44 -13.51
CA GLY A 127 -11.45 12.76 -14.47
C GLY A 127 -10.67 14.04 -14.16
N GLY A 128 -10.56 14.39 -12.86
CA GLY A 128 -9.94 15.62 -12.39
C GLY A 128 -10.86 16.84 -12.35
N VAL A 129 -12.14 16.68 -12.68
CA VAL A 129 -13.14 17.76 -12.59
C VAL A 129 -13.87 17.63 -11.24
N PRO A 130 -13.78 18.66 -10.36
CA PRO A 130 -14.49 18.70 -9.10
C PRO A 130 -16.01 18.57 -9.30
N GLY A 131 -16.65 17.77 -8.45
CA GLY A 131 -18.09 17.58 -8.44
C GLY A 131 -18.73 18.14 -7.17
N GLU A 132 -19.64 17.37 -6.58
CA GLU A 132 -20.44 17.77 -5.43
C GLU A 132 -19.70 17.62 -4.11
N VAL A 133 -19.88 18.59 -3.21
CA VAL A 133 -19.52 18.51 -1.79
C VAL A 133 -20.82 18.47 -0.99
N ALA A 134 -21.06 17.39 -0.24
CA ALA A 134 -22.28 17.22 0.55
C ALA A 134 -21.93 16.78 1.99
N GLU A 135 -22.70 17.29 2.95
CA GLU A 135 -22.60 16.79 4.32
C GLU A 135 -23.41 15.50 4.47
N ILE A 136 -22.80 14.50 5.11
CA ILE A 136 -23.43 13.18 5.32
C ILE A 136 -23.11 12.64 6.71
N GLY A 137 -23.90 11.65 7.17
CA GLY A 137 -23.52 10.84 8.31
C GLY A 137 -22.40 9.87 7.91
N ALA A 138 -21.27 9.92 8.60
CA ALA A 138 -20.16 8.99 8.38
C ALA A 138 -19.45 8.68 9.71
N PRO A 139 -18.81 7.51 9.85
CA PRO A 139 -17.89 7.24 10.96
C PRO A 139 -16.61 8.08 10.81
N GLU A 140 -15.85 8.19 11.87
CA GLU A 140 -14.50 8.77 11.84
C GLU A 140 -13.58 7.96 10.93
N GLY A 141 -12.65 8.65 10.24
CA GLY A 141 -11.74 8.08 9.26
C GLY A 141 -12.06 8.50 7.83
N THR A 142 -11.55 7.73 6.88
CA THR A 142 -11.69 8.04 5.46
C THR A 142 -12.10 6.82 4.65
N THR A 143 -12.96 7.03 3.67
CA THR A 143 -13.29 6.06 2.64
C THR A 143 -13.06 6.68 1.27
N PHE A 144 -12.15 6.10 0.52
CA PHE A 144 -11.97 6.38 -0.91
C PHE A 144 -12.66 5.29 -1.73
N ILE A 145 -13.46 5.69 -2.71
CA ILE A 145 -14.07 4.82 -3.70
C ILE A 145 -13.61 5.29 -5.07
N VAL A 146 -12.86 4.44 -5.78
CA VAL A 146 -12.34 4.70 -7.11
C VAL A 146 -13.06 3.78 -8.08
N ARG A 147 -13.72 4.36 -9.08
CA ARG A 147 -14.47 3.62 -10.12
C ARG A 147 -13.88 3.86 -11.50
N ASN A 148 -14.03 2.86 -12.35
CA ASN A 148 -13.72 2.96 -13.78
C ASN A 148 -12.30 3.45 -14.06
N LEU A 149 -11.30 2.85 -13.40
CA LEU A 149 -9.90 3.24 -13.57
C LEU A 149 -9.51 3.20 -15.06
N PHE A 150 -8.85 4.29 -15.53
CA PHE A 150 -8.43 4.51 -16.91
C PHE A 150 -9.58 4.60 -17.95
N TYR A 151 -10.80 4.96 -17.53
CA TYR A 151 -11.92 5.12 -18.45
C TYR A 151 -11.65 6.20 -19.52
N ASN A 152 -10.93 7.25 -19.15
CA ASN A 152 -10.56 8.38 -20.01
C ASN A 152 -9.14 8.28 -20.60
N THR A 153 -8.45 7.16 -20.40
CA THR A 153 -7.12 6.86 -20.92
C THR A 153 -7.07 5.43 -21.53
N PRO A 154 -7.78 5.20 -22.64
CA PRO A 154 -8.02 3.85 -23.19
C PRO A 154 -6.74 3.11 -23.58
N VAL A 155 -5.69 3.83 -23.97
CA VAL A 155 -4.38 3.22 -24.27
C VAL A 155 -3.81 2.56 -23.02
N ARG A 156 -3.83 3.22 -21.86
CA ARG A 156 -3.37 2.61 -20.59
C ARG A 156 -4.20 1.42 -20.18
N ARG A 157 -5.53 1.51 -20.34
CA ARG A 157 -6.44 0.39 -20.05
C ARG A 157 -6.08 -0.86 -20.83
N LYS A 158 -5.61 -0.72 -22.09
CA LYS A 158 -5.17 -1.86 -22.94
C LYS A 158 -3.88 -2.52 -22.43
N PHE A 159 -3.04 -1.84 -21.68
CA PHE A 159 -1.80 -2.42 -21.13
C PHE A 159 -2.01 -3.18 -19.80
N LEU A 160 -3.19 -3.09 -19.20
CA LEU A 160 -3.51 -3.86 -18.01
C LEU A 160 -3.54 -5.36 -18.35
N LYS A 161 -3.13 -6.16 -17.36
CA LYS A 161 -3.26 -7.61 -17.42
C LYS A 161 -4.72 -8.03 -17.21
N THR A 162 -4.97 -9.33 -17.15
CA THR A 162 -6.31 -9.82 -16.80
C THR A 162 -6.73 -9.38 -15.40
N ALA A 163 -8.04 -9.27 -15.16
CA ALA A 163 -8.58 -8.90 -13.85
C ALA A 163 -8.07 -9.82 -12.71
N THR A 164 -7.88 -11.11 -13.00
CA THR A 164 -7.32 -12.07 -12.06
C THR A 164 -5.86 -11.73 -11.72
N THR A 165 -5.05 -11.38 -12.71
CA THR A 165 -3.64 -11.01 -12.50
C THR A 165 -3.51 -9.70 -11.74
N GLU A 166 -4.29 -8.66 -12.11
CA GLU A 166 -4.29 -7.38 -11.40
C GLU A 166 -4.77 -7.54 -9.95
N GLY A 167 -5.81 -8.36 -9.73
CA GLY A 167 -6.28 -8.71 -8.39
C GLY A 167 -5.22 -9.45 -7.56
N GLY A 168 -4.42 -10.30 -8.19
CA GLY A 168 -3.27 -10.97 -7.55
C GLY A 168 -2.19 -9.98 -7.10
N TYR A 169 -1.87 -8.97 -7.90
CA TYR A 169 -0.93 -7.92 -7.52
C TYR A 169 -1.41 -7.11 -6.31
N ILE A 170 -2.72 -6.80 -6.25
CA ILE A 170 -3.31 -6.12 -5.09
C ILE A 170 -3.25 -7.03 -3.86
N GLY A 171 -3.61 -8.32 -3.99
CA GLY A 171 -3.54 -9.27 -2.90
C GLY A 171 -2.15 -9.34 -2.28
N SER A 172 -1.12 -9.57 -3.10
CA SER A 172 0.28 -9.59 -2.64
C SER A 172 0.71 -8.27 -1.99
N LEU A 173 0.27 -7.12 -2.52
CA LEU A 173 0.56 -5.82 -1.93
C LEU A 173 -0.05 -5.71 -0.53
N VAL A 174 -1.33 -6.08 -0.34
CA VAL A 174 -2.00 -6.02 0.96
C VAL A 174 -1.36 -7.00 1.96
N GLU A 175 -0.93 -8.18 1.51
CA GLU A 175 -0.17 -9.13 2.32
C GLU A 175 1.15 -8.53 2.81
N TYR A 176 1.93 -7.85 1.94
CA TYR A 176 3.18 -7.20 2.34
C TYR A 176 2.94 -6.04 3.32
N LEU A 177 1.91 -5.24 3.11
CA LEU A 177 1.56 -4.16 4.02
C LEU A 177 1.10 -4.70 5.39
N ALA A 178 0.32 -5.78 5.42
CA ALA A 178 -0.09 -6.42 6.66
C ALA A 178 1.10 -7.01 7.44
N LEU A 179 2.05 -7.65 6.75
CA LEU A 179 3.26 -8.17 7.37
C LEU A 179 4.17 -7.08 7.95
N SER A 180 4.18 -5.88 7.35
CA SER A 180 4.98 -4.76 7.84
C SER A 180 4.33 -3.96 8.96
N HIS A 181 3.00 -4.09 9.17
CA HIS A 181 2.24 -3.35 10.17
C HIS A 181 1.36 -4.31 11.00
N PRO A 182 1.97 -5.07 11.92
CA PRO A 182 1.25 -6.03 12.74
C PRO A 182 0.30 -5.38 13.76
N ASP A 183 0.41 -4.09 13.97
CA ASP A 183 -0.43 -3.22 14.78
C ASP A 183 -1.75 -2.81 14.07
N ILE A 184 -1.86 -3.04 12.76
CA ILE A 184 -3.03 -2.65 11.96
C ILE A 184 -3.84 -3.89 11.57
N SER A 185 -5.16 -3.82 11.76
CA SER A 185 -6.09 -4.81 11.23
C SER A 185 -6.33 -4.57 9.74
N PHE A 186 -5.91 -5.50 8.90
CA PHE A 186 -6.17 -5.47 7.46
C PHE A 186 -7.28 -6.44 7.08
N ARG A 187 -8.19 -5.98 6.23
CA ARG A 187 -9.20 -6.81 5.57
C ARG A 187 -9.15 -6.60 4.07
N PHE A 188 -8.93 -7.67 3.31
CA PHE A 188 -8.94 -7.63 1.85
C PHE A 188 -10.09 -8.45 1.28
N ILE A 189 -10.94 -7.81 0.48
CA ILE A 189 -12.12 -8.37 -0.15
C ILE A 189 -11.97 -8.25 -1.66
N SER A 190 -12.02 -9.35 -2.38
CA SER A 190 -11.98 -9.38 -3.85
C SER A 190 -13.23 -10.06 -4.39
N ASN A 191 -13.99 -9.36 -5.22
CA ASN A 191 -15.26 -9.84 -5.80
C ASN A 191 -16.20 -10.42 -4.73
N ASN A 192 -16.42 -9.66 -3.64
CA ASN A 192 -17.24 -10.00 -2.47
C ASN A 192 -16.73 -11.21 -1.65
N GLN A 193 -15.53 -11.72 -1.91
CA GLN A 193 -14.91 -12.79 -1.13
C GLN A 193 -13.80 -12.23 -0.25
N ASN A 194 -13.87 -12.53 1.06
CA ASN A 194 -12.79 -12.20 1.99
C ASN A 194 -11.56 -13.05 1.66
N LYS A 195 -10.43 -12.41 1.33
CA LYS A 195 -9.17 -13.07 0.94
C LYS A 195 -8.12 -13.00 2.03
N LEU A 196 -8.11 -11.94 2.82
CA LEU A 196 -7.22 -11.75 3.96
C LEU A 196 -7.96 -11.04 5.08
N HIS A 197 -7.70 -11.45 6.32
CA HIS A 197 -8.11 -10.73 7.52
C HIS A 197 -7.05 -10.90 8.61
N THR A 198 -6.50 -9.79 9.10
CA THR A 198 -5.55 -9.75 10.23
C THR A 198 -6.17 -9.00 11.41
N SER A 199 -5.71 -9.29 12.61
CA SER A 199 -6.33 -8.77 13.83
C SER A 199 -5.76 -7.43 14.31
N GLY A 200 -4.56 -7.03 13.86
CA GLY A 200 -3.89 -5.83 14.38
C GLY A 200 -3.41 -5.97 15.84
N ASN A 201 -3.08 -7.19 16.27
CA ASN A 201 -2.74 -7.52 17.66
C ASN A 201 -1.23 -7.49 17.95
N MET A 202 -0.42 -6.86 17.12
CA MET A 202 1.06 -6.82 17.20
C MET A 202 1.73 -8.18 17.04
N ASN A 203 1.00 -9.24 16.68
CA ASN A 203 1.54 -10.59 16.53
C ASN A 203 1.84 -10.91 15.06
N LEU A 204 3.08 -10.71 14.64
CA LEU A 204 3.53 -11.00 13.27
C LEU A 204 3.34 -12.48 12.90
N LYS A 205 3.45 -13.40 13.85
CA LYS A 205 3.27 -14.84 13.61
C LYS A 205 1.83 -15.19 13.22
N ASP A 206 0.84 -14.48 13.78
CA ASP A 206 -0.57 -14.65 13.39
C ASP A 206 -0.80 -14.17 11.95
N ILE A 207 -0.14 -13.09 11.54
CA ILE A 207 -0.22 -12.60 10.17
C ILE A 207 0.44 -13.58 9.21
N ILE A 208 1.61 -14.11 9.55
CA ILE A 208 2.29 -15.16 8.78
C ILE A 208 1.39 -16.38 8.62
N TYR A 209 0.65 -16.77 9.67
CA TYR A 209 -0.32 -17.86 9.60
C TYR A 209 -1.45 -17.56 8.60
N ASN A 210 -1.99 -16.35 8.61
CA ASN A 210 -3.07 -15.94 7.70
C ASN A 210 -2.61 -15.85 6.24
N VAL A 211 -1.34 -15.47 6.00
CA VAL A 211 -0.77 -15.29 4.66
C VAL A 211 -0.22 -16.60 4.08
N TYR A 212 0.56 -17.34 4.86
CA TYR A 212 1.33 -18.51 4.38
C TYR A 212 0.80 -19.85 4.88
N GLY A 213 -0.14 -19.83 5.82
CA GLY A 213 -0.78 -21.02 6.34
C GLY A 213 0.01 -21.73 7.46
N ARG A 214 -0.63 -22.76 8.00
CA ARG A 214 -0.19 -23.50 9.19
C ARG A 214 1.18 -24.18 9.02
N ASP A 215 1.41 -24.80 7.86
CA ASP A 215 2.60 -25.60 7.62
C ASP A 215 3.87 -24.75 7.65
N ILE A 216 3.82 -23.55 7.09
CA ILE A 216 4.92 -22.60 7.13
C ILE A 216 5.10 -22.08 8.56
N THR A 217 4.03 -21.58 9.17
CA THR A 217 4.09 -20.91 10.49
C THR A 217 4.62 -21.81 11.61
N ASN A 218 4.27 -23.10 11.59
CA ASN A 218 4.75 -24.07 12.60
C ASN A 218 6.23 -24.43 12.42
N ASN A 219 6.80 -24.12 11.27
CA ASN A 219 8.17 -24.47 10.92
C ASN A 219 9.05 -23.24 10.76
N LEU A 220 8.86 -22.24 11.63
CA LEU A 220 9.66 -21.03 11.69
C LEU A 220 10.50 -20.99 12.98
N TYR A 221 11.67 -20.37 12.86
CA TYR A 221 12.45 -19.87 13.97
C TYR A 221 12.29 -18.36 14.05
N GLU A 222 12.02 -17.86 15.23
CA GLU A 222 12.09 -16.42 15.50
C GLU A 222 13.54 -16.00 15.65
N ILE A 223 13.91 -14.91 15.03
CA ILE A 223 15.25 -14.34 15.09
C ILE A 223 15.18 -12.87 15.51
N SER A 224 16.14 -12.46 16.31
CA SER A 224 16.35 -11.06 16.68
C SER A 224 17.83 -10.79 16.87
N GLY A 225 18.26 -9.60 16.51
CA GLY A 225 19.64 -9.15 16.69
C GLY A 225 19.69 -7.64 16.74
N LYS A 226 20.63 -7.12 17.52
CA LYS A 226 20.85 -5.68 17.67
C LYS A 226 22.33 -5.36 17.56
N SER A 227 22.66 -4.38 16.74
CA SER A 227 23.96 -3.73 16.64
C SER A 227 23.81 -2.27 17.04
N GLN A 228 24.90 -1.48 17.00
CA GLN A 228 24.88 -0.07 17.45
C GLN A 228 23.76 0.75 16.83
N ASP A 229 23.57 0.63 15.50
CA ASP A 229 22.63 1.46 14.73
C ASP A 229 21.52 0.66 14.03
N ILE A 230 21.52 -0.68 14.16
CA ILE A 230 20.60 -1.55 13.45
C ILE A 230 19.99 -2.55 14.42
N GLU A 231 18.68 -2.65 14.39
CA GLU A 231 17.93 -3.71 15.04
C GLU A 231 17.21 -4.53 13.96
N ALA A 232 17.37 -5.85 13.98
CA ALA A 232 16.75 -6.77 13.05
C ALA A 232 15.94 -7.82 13.82
N SER A 233 14.71 -8.07 13.39
CA SER A 233 13.85 -9.11 13.94
C SER A 233 13.01 -9.75 12.84
N GLY A 234 12.53 -10.97 13.06
CA GLY A 234 11.66 -11.65 12.11
C GLY A 234 11.69 -13.17 12.27
N PHE A 235 11.40 -13.87 11.18
CA PHE A 235 11.27 -15.31 11.16
C PHE A 235 12.06 -15.93 10.01
N ILE A 236 12.71 -17.08 10.26
CA ILE A 236 13.40 -17.91 9.27
C ILE A 236 12.77 -19.29 9.24
N GLY A 237 12.56 -19.82 8.03
CA GLY A 237 12.03 -21.16 7.81
C GLY A 237 13.02 -22.25 8.21
N LYS A 238 12.54 -23.31 8.88
CA LYS A 238 13.29 -24.55 9.10
C LYS A 238 13.60 -25.22 7.75
N PRO A 239 14.64 -26.07 7.65
CA PRO A 239 15.02 -26.74 6.40
C PRO A 239 13.89 -27.48 5.70
N MET A 240 12.89 -27.97 6.43
CA MET A 240 11.75 -28.70 5.88
C MET A 240 10.75 -27.83 5.09
N VAL A 241 10.83 -26.49 5.20
CA VAL A 241 9.98 -25.55 4.46
C VAL A 241 10.74 -24.77 3.39
N VAL A 242 11.94 -25.19 3.04
CA VAL A 242 12.75 -24.59 1.98
C VAL A 242 12.02 -24.63 0.64
N ARG A 243 12.12 -23.54 -0.10
CA ARG A 243 11.55 -23.39 -1.44
C ARG A 243 12.66 -23.18 -2.47
N GLY A 244 12.45 -23.67 -3.69
CA GLY A 244 13.36 -23.44 -4.82
C GLY A 244 13.28 -22.05 -5.43
N ASN A 245 12.52 -21.13 -4.82
CA ASN A 245 12.35 -19.75 -5.26
C ASN A 245 12.26 -18.80 -4.05
N ARG A 246 12.36 -17.49 -4.32
CA ARG A 246 12.38 -16.42 -3.32
C ARG A 246 10.99 -15.82 -3.02
N THR A 247 9.91 -16.53 -3.30
CA THR A 247 8.54 -15.99 -3.16
C THR A 247 8.20 -15.64 -1.71
N TYR A 248 8.82 -16.30 -0.75
CA TYR A 248 8.58 -16.10 0.69
C TYR A 248 9.69 -15.29 1.37
N GLU A 249 10.63 -14.72 0.60
CA GLU A 249 11.65 -13.81 1.13
C GLU A 249 11.09 -12.39 1.14
N ASN A 250 10.73 -11.89 2.31
CA ASN A 250 10.19 -10.55 2.50
C ASN A 250 11.09 -9.77 3.46
N TYR A 251 11.56 -8.62 3.01
CA TYR A 251 12.42 -7.73 3.77
C TYR A 251 11.76 -6.38 3.94
N TYR A 252 11.89 -5.82 5.14
CA TYR A 252 11.32 -4.55 5.50
C TYR A 252 12.37 -3.66 6.15
N ILE A 253 12.39 -2.37 5.82
CA ILE A 253 13.20 -1.35 6.49
C ILE A 253 12.24 -0.26 6.96
N ASN A 254 12.16 -0.04 8.27
CA ASN A 254 11.27 0.96 8.87
C ASN A 254 9.83 0.87 8.34
N GLY A 255 9.26 -0.33 8.34
CA GLY A 255 7.91 -0.61 7.84
C GLY A 255 7.73 -0.66 6.32
N ARG A 256 8.77 -0.36 5.53
CA ARG A 256 8.70 -0.39 4.06
C ARG A 256 9.18 -1.72 3.49
N TYR A 257 8.34 -2.36 2.69
CA TYR A 257 8.75 -3.52 1.91
C TYR A 257 9.82 -3.15 0.89
N ILE A 258 10.91 -3.90 0.87
CA ILE A 258 12.02 -3.69 -0.05
C ILE A 258 12.41 -4.96 -0.79
N LYS A 259 12.91 -4.80 -2.01
CA LYS A 259 13.62 -5.84 -2.76
C LYS A 259 15.07 -5.42 -2.87
N SER A 260 15.96 -6.13 -2.18
CA SER A 260 17.39 -5.82 -2.17
C SER A 260 18.20 -7.07 -2.48
N SER A 261 18.93 -7.06 -3.59
CA SER A 261 19.87 -8.14 -3.93
C SER A 261 21.03 -8.24 -2.94
N ILE A 262 21.37 -7.15 -2.26
CA ILE A 262 22.44 -7.11 -1.25
C ILE A 262 21.98 -7.88 -0.01
N ILE A 263 20.77 -7.55 0.51
CA ILE A 263 20.22 -8.23 1.70
C ILE A 263 19.98 -9.70 1.40
N THR A 264 19.38 -10.01 0.24
CA THR A 264 19.16 -11.41 -0.18
C THR A 264 20.49 -12.19 -0.19
N LYS A 265 21.53 -11.68 -0.84
CA LYS A 265 22.85 -12.36 -0.88
C LYS A 265 23.49 -12.50 0.50
N ALA A 266 23.38 -11.48 1.35
CA ALA A 266 23.94 -11.56 2.71
C ALA A 266 23.27 -12.65 3.54
N ILE A 267 21.94 -12.77 3.45
CA ILE A 267 21.19 -13.80 4.17
C ILE A 267 21.46 -15.19 3.59
N GLU A 268 21.45 -15.36 2.26
CA GLU A 268 21.77 -16.62 1.60
C GLU A 268 23.16 -17.12 1.98
N LEU A 269 24.18 -16.25 1.95
CA LEU A 269 25.55 -16.60 2.35
C LEU A 269 25.61 -17.02 3.83
N SER A 270 24.93 -16.30 4.71
CA SER A 270 24.85 -16.64 6.13
C SER A 270 24.21 -18.02 6.33
N LEU A 271 23.12 -18.33 5.63
CA LEU A 271 22.44 -19.62 5.72
C LEU A 271 23.28 -20.76 5.14
N ILE A 272 24.07 -20.54 4.07
CA ILE A 272 24.98 -21.53 3.52
C ILE A 272 26.07 -21.87 4.56
N HIS A 273 26.68 -20.87 5.19
CA HIS A 273 27.69 -21.10 6.22
C HIS A 273 27.16 -21.84 7.47
N ILE A 274 25.89 -21.59 7.84
CA ILE A 274 25.24 -22.29 8.95
C ILE A 274 24.91 -23.74 8.56
N SER A 275 24.60 -24.01 7.29
CA SER A 275 24.16 -25.30 6.79
C SER A 275 25.31 -26.20 6.33
N GLU A 276 26.48 -25.63 5.99
CA GLU A 276 27.66 -26.41 5.66
C GLU A 276 28.19 -27.11 6.92
N PRO A 277 28.28 -28.46 6.94
CA PRO A 277 28.94 -29.15 8.03
C PRO A 277 30.39 -28.68 8.08
N THR A 278 30.82 -28.12 9.22
CA THR A 278 32.19 -27.77 9.48
C THR A 278 33.02 -29.04 9.20
N ARG A 279 33.73 -29.08 8.08
CA ARG A 279 34.80 -30.07 7.88
C ARG A 279 35.85 -29.71 8.92
N GLN A 280 35.78 -30.36 10.09
CA GLN A 280 36.95 -30.48 10.94
C GLN A 280 37.95 -31.26 10.13
N GLU A 281 38.99 -30.59 9.63
CA GLU A 281 40.22 -31.26 9.20
C GLU A 281 40.73 -31.98 10.43
N ALA A 282 40.59 -33.29 10.42
CA ALA A 282 41.30 -34.15 11.32
C ALA A 282 42.78 -34.05 10.94
N ILE A 283 43.57 -33.39 11.78
CA ILE A 283 45.02 -33.42 11.79
C ILE A 283 45.44 -34.71 12.50
#